data_f4366e2e25c4dea898a2e3174dfe0acb
#
_entry.id   f4366e2e25c4dea898a2e3174dfe0acb
#
_cell.length_a   1.000
_cell.length_b   1.000
_cell.length_c   1.000
_cell.angle_alpha   90.00
_cell.angle_beta   90.00
_cell.angle_gamma   90.00
#
_symmetry.space_group_name_H-M   'P 1'
#
loop_
_entity.id
_entity.type
_entity.pdbx_description
1 polymer ?
#
loop_
_entity_poly.entity_id
_entity_poly.type
_entity_poly.pdbx_seq_one_letter_code
_entity_poly.pdbx_strand_id
1 'polypeptide(L)'
;KGKVQTGSDAAASTATYLGIEYNFNKNGFGYKITCSFSKTKSWGSHKTDYILGHEQGHFDIAEIFARKLNKQMSEYVFNKNTFKADLKNIYMKLTAEKDDFQNQYDKETNHSINKEKQAEWLKKIREELKALNAFSNY
;
A
#
# COMPACT_ATOMS: atom_id res chain seq x y z
N LYS A 1 -14.13 8.81 -10.84
CA LYS A 1 -12.83 9.51 -10.75
C LYS A 1 -12.96 10.73 -9.86
N GLY A 2 -11.98 10.94 -8.98
CA GLY A 2 -11.91 12.14 -8.15
C GLY A 2 -11.68 13.41 -8.98
N LYS A 3 -12.01 14.56 -8.40
CA LYS A 3 -11.75 15.86 -9.03
C LYS A 3 -10.26 16.19 -8.90
N VAL A 4 -9.69 16.78 -9.96
CA VAL A 4 -8.33 17.33 -9.93
C VAL A 4 -8.24 18.40 -8.84
N GLN A 5 -7.22 18.31 -7.99
CA GLN A 5 -6.98 19.34 -6.99
C GLN A 5 -6.35 20.58 -7.63
N THR A 6 -7.05 21.71 -7.54
CA THR A 6 -6.54 22.98 -8.04
C THR A 6 -5.32 23.41 -7.21
N GLY A 7 -4.27 23.84 -7.91
CA GLY A 7 -3.01 24.26 -7.28
C GLY A 7 -2.01 23.12 -7.00
N SER A 8 -2.31 21.90 -7.43
CA SER A 8 -1.34 20.79 -7.39
C SER A 8 -0.48 20.76 -8.65
N ASP A 9 0.84 20.63 -8.48
CA ASP A 9 1.78 20.43 -9.60
C ASP A 9 1.76 19.00 -10.13
N ALA A 10 1.06 18.09 -9.45
CA ALA A 10 0.96 16.69 -9.86
C ALA A 10 0.02 16.53 -11.06
N ALA A 11 0.41 15.69 -12.02
CA ALA A 11 -0.42 15.31 -13.17
C ALA A 11 -1.53 14.31 -12.80
N ALA A 12 -1.35 13.56 -11.73
CA ALA A 12 -2.30 12.58 -11.21
C ALA A 12 -2.04 12.33 -9.72
N SER A 13 -2.97 11.66 -9.06
CA SER A 13 -2.83 11.24 -7.67
C SER A 13 -3.64 9.97 -7.40
N THR A 14 -3.09 9.07 -6.62
CA THR A 14 -3.76 7.83 -6.21
C THR A 14 -3.86 7.74 -4.69
N ALA A 15 -5.08 7.65 -4.19
CA ALA A 15 -5.35 7.39 -2.78
C ALA A 15 -5.54 5.89 -2.55
N THR A 16 -4.68 5.27 -1.76
CA THR A 16 -4.68 3.85 -1.46
C THR A 16 -5.08 3.59 -0.01
N TYR A 17 -5.69 2.43 0.23
CA TYR A 17 -6.12 2.01 1.55
C TYR A 17 -5.68 0.58 1.84
N LEU A 18 -5.20 0.37 3.05
CA LEU A 18 -4.89 -0.93 3.61
C LEU A 18 -5.78 -1.13 4.84
N GLY A 19 -6.61 -2.17 4.82
CA GLY A 19 -7.52 -2.52 5.91
C GLY A 19 -7.31 -3.95 6.38
N ILE A 20 -7.73 -4.21 7.61
CA ILE A 20 -7.77 -5.56 8.18
C ILE A 20 -9.00 -5.71 9.05
N GLU A 21 -9.67 -6.84 8.93
CA GLU A 21 -10.79 -7.28 9.77
C GLU A 21 -10.40 -8.55 10.50
N TYR A 22 -10.84 -8.67 11.75
CA TYR A 22 -10.60 -9.85 12.57
C TYR A 22 -11.90 -10.58 12.83
N ASN A 23 -11.82 -11.92 12.91
CA ASN A 23 -12.96 -12.74 13.28
C ASN A 23 -12.56 -13.85 14.26
N PHE A 24 -13.54 -14.30 15.04
CA PHE A 24 -13.41 -15.41 15.95
C PHE A 24 -14.52 -16.39 15.63
N ASN A 25 -14.17 -17.66 15.44
CA ASN A 25 -15.11 -18.74 15.14
C ASN A 25 -14.70 -20.02 15.85
N LYS A 26 -15.39 -21.12 15.58
CA LYS A 26 -15.11 -22.45 16.17
C LYS A 26 -13.68 -22.94 15.90
N ASN A 27 -13.06 -22.45 14.81
CA ASN A 27 -11.69 -22.79 14.40
C ASN A 27 -10.64 -21.83 14.99
N GLY A 28 -11.07 -20.84 15.79
CA GLY A 28 -10.21 -19.89 16.46
C GLY A 28 -10.20 -18.50 15.82
N PHE A 29 -9.05 -17.88 15.81
CA PHE A 29 -8.83 -16.52 15.32
C PHE A 29 -8.56 -16.52 13.81
N GLY A 30 -9.24 -15.60 13.10
CA GLY A 30 -9.02 -15.37 11.69
C GLY A 30 -8.95 -13.88 11.35
N TYR A 31 -8.47 -13.56 10.16
CA TYR A 31 -8.38 -12.18 9.68
C TYR A 31 -8.60 -12.10 8.18
N LYS A 32 -8.98 -10.93 7.72
CA LYS A 32 -9.12 -10.59 6.30
C LYS A 32 -8.46 -9.25 6.04
N ILE A 33 -7.54 -9.22 5.07
CA ILE A 33 -6.83 -8.01 4.64
C ILE A 33 -7.47 -7.49 3.36
N THR A 34 -7.60 -6.18 3.25
CA THR A 34 -8.11 -5.50 2.06
C THR A 34 -7.10 -4.45 1.61
N CYS A 35 -6.71 -4.50 0.34
CA CYS A 35 -5.91 -3.48 -0.31
C CYS A 35 -6.70 -2.90 -1.47
N SER A 36 -6.94 -1.59 -1.46
CA SER A 36 -7.78 -0.94 -2.44
C SER A 36 -7.33 0.50 -2.72
N PHE A 37 -7.86 1.08 -3.79
CA PHE A 37 -7.70 2.51 -4.04
C PHE A 37 -9.07 3.20 -4.12
N SER A 38 -9.11 4.48 -3.79
CA SER A 38 -10.33 5.27 -3.87
C SER A 38 -10.53 5.83 -5.28
N LYS A 39 -11.63 5.45 -5.93
CA LYS A 39 -12.02 6.02 -7.22
C LYS A 39 -12.41 7.50 -7.12
N THR A 40 -12.83 7.97 -5.95
CA THR A 40 -13.29 9.35 -5.73
C THR A 40 -12.17 10.28 -5.29
N LYS A 41 -11.16 9.78 -4.58
CA LYS A 41 -9.99 10.55 -4.13
C LYS A 41 -8.79 10.44 -5.07
N SER A 42 -8.81 9.47 -6.00
CA SER A 42 -7.81 9.35 -7.06
C SER A 42 -8.22 10.13 -8.29
N TRP A 43 -7.27 10.84 -8.90
CA TRP A 43 -7.55 11.68 -10.06
C TRP A 43 -6.34 11.74 -11.01
N GLY A 44 -6.58 12.14 -12.26
CA GLY A 44 -5.54 12.36 -13.25
C GLY A 44 -5.96 13.43 -14.24
N SER A 45 -5.10 14.42 -14.47
CA SER A 45 -5.26 15.45 -15.48
C SER A 45 -4.58 15.09 -16.80
N HIS A 46 -3.46 14.35 -16.72
CA HIS A 46 -2.71 13.84 -17.87
C HIS A 46 -2.64 12.32 -17.80
N LYS A 47 -3.22 11.65 -18.79
CA LYS A 47 -3.32 10.18 -18.81
C LYS A 47 -2.38 9.58 -19.85
N THR A 48 -1.08 9.69 -19.60
CA THR A 48 -0.08 8.95 -20.37
C THR A 48 0.22 7.61 -19.70
N ASP A 49 0.69 6.63 -20.46
CA ASP A 49 1.09 5.32 -19.89
C ASP A 49 2.19 5.48 -18.86
N TYR A 50 3.09 6.43 -19.04
CA TYR A 50 4.15 6.75 -18.09
C TYR A 50 3.60 7.25 -16.74
N ILE A 51 2.67 8.19 -16.76
CA ILE A 51 2.02 8.72 -15.56
C ILE A 51 1.16 7.66 -14.88
N LEU A 52 0.41 6.87 -15.65
CA LEU A 52 -0.34 5.72 -15.13
C LEU A 52 0.58 4.69 -14.48
N GLY A 53 1.78 4.47 -15.03
CA GLY A 53 2.80 3.61 -14.43
C GLY A 53 3.27 4.12 -13.07
N HIS A 54 3.45 5.44 -12.90
CA HIS A 54 3.76 6.05 -11.61
C HIS A 54 2.63 5.83 -10.60
N GLU A 55 1.38 6.07 -10.99
CA GLU A 55 0.21 5.87 -10.13
C GLU A 55 -0.01 4.38 -9.79
N GLN A 56 0.24 3.48 -10.74
CA GLN A 56 0.26 2.04 -10.47
C GLN A 56 1.31 1.68 -9.41
N GLY A 57 2.46 2.36 -9.43
CA GLY A 57 3.49 2.21 -8.40
C GLY A 57 2.97 2.50 -6.99
N HIS A 58 2.14 3.51 -6.81
CA HIS A 58 1.48 3.79 -5.53
C HIS A 58 0.58 2.64 -5.07
N PHE A 59 -0.20 2.06 -5.97
CA PHE A 59 -1.02 0.89 -5.65
C PHE A 59 -0.15 -0.33 -5.34
N ASP A 60 0.91 -0.55 -6.10
CA ASP A 60 1.84 -1.67 -5.88
C ASP A 60 2.58 -1.54 -4.54
N ILE A 61 2.89 -0.33 -4.10
CA ILE A 61 3.44 -0.07 -2.76
C ILE A 61 2.41 -0.48 -1.69
N ALA A 62 1.15 -0.11 -1.84
CA ALA A 62 0.10 -0.54 -0.93
C ALA A 62 -0.02 -2.08 -0.88
N GLU A 63 0.11 -2.75 -2.03
CA GLU A 63 0.14 -4.21 -2.13
C GLU A 63 1.34 -4.84 -1.41
N ILE A 64 2.52 -4.22 -1.49
CA ILE A 64 3.69 -4.66 -0.71
C ILE A 64 3.37 -4.69 0.78
N PHE A 65 2.75 -3.64 1.29
CA PHE A 65 2.41 -3.56 2.70
C PHE A 65 1.24 -4.47 3.11
N ALA A 66 0.30 -4.74 2.20
CA ALA A 66 -0.71 -5.78 2.40
C ALA A 66 -0.07 -7.16 2.59
N ARG A 67 0.91 -7.49 1.75
CA ARG A 67 1.67 -8.75 1.87
C ARG A 67 2.53 -8.80 3.13
N LYS A 68 3.16 -7.69 3.52
CA LYS A 68 3.89 -7.59 4.80
C LYS A 68 2.95 -7.79 5.99
N LEU A 69 1.76 -7.22 5.94
CA LEU A 69 0.74 -7.42 6.96
C LEU A 69 0.30 -8.88 7.02
N ASN A 70 0.03 -9.50 5.88
CA ASN A 70 -0.32 -10.92 5.82
C ASN A 70 0.80 -11.80 6.41
N LYS A 71 2.05 -11.51 6.09
CA LYS A 71 3.20 -12.22 6.67
C LYS A 71 3.20 -12.10 8.20
N GLN A 72 3.11 -10.90 8.74
CA GLN A 72 3.10 -10.69 10.19
C GLN A 72 1.90 -11.36 10.86
N MET A 73 0.74 -11.32 10.24
CA MET A 73 -0.46 -11.99 10.77
C MET A 73 -0.34 -13.50 10.73
N SER A 74 0.30 -14.08 9.72
CA SER A 74 0.54 -15.52 9.63
C SER A 74 1.52 -16.03 10.69
N GLU A 75 2.41 -15.17 11.16
CA GLU A 75 3.40 -15.47 12.20
C GLU A 75 2.91 -15.09 13.61
N TYR A 76 1.81 -14.36 13.71
CA TYR A 76 1.28 -13.90 14.99
C TYR A 76 0.72 -15.06 15.80
N VAL A 77 1.16 -15.17 17.07
CA VAL A 77 0.63 -16.12 18.03
C VAL A 77 -0.45 -15.44 18.87
N PHE A 78 -1.70 -15.88 18.71
CA PHE A 78 -2.83 -15.28 19.41
C PHE A 78 -2.69 -15.39 20.91
N ASN A 79 -2.88 -14.25 21.61
CA ASN A 79 -2.91 -14.15 23.04
C ASN A 79 -4.19 -13.41 23.47
N LYS A 80 -5.09 -14.11 24.16
CA LYS A 80 -6.41 -13.56 24.56
C LYS A 80 -6.32 -12.31 25.44
N ASN A 81 -5.20 -12.12 26.15
CA ASN A 81 -5.02 -11.00 27.05
C ASN A 81 -4.41 -9.75 26.36
N THR A 82 -3.69 -9.92 25.25
CA THR A 82 -2.92 -8.84 24.61
C THR A 82 -3.28 -8.61 23.14
N PHE A 83 -4.14 -9.44 22.54
CA PHE A 83 -4.35 -9.42 21.08
C PHE A 83 -4.83 -8.07 20.54
N LYS A 84 -5.68 -7.35 21.28
CA LYS A 84 -6.19 -6.03 20.84
C LYS A 84 -5.05 -5.02 20.68
N ALA A 85 -4.15 -4.96 21.64
CA ALA A 85 -2.99 -4.08 21.60
C ALA A 85 -1.97 -4.56 20.55
N ASP A 86 -1.69 -5.86 20.49
CA ASP A 86 -0.75 -6.45 19.54
C ASP A 86 -1.15 -6.18 18.10
N LEU A 87 -2.41 -6.44 17.74
CA LEU A 87 -2.93 -6.26 16.39
C LEU A 87 -2.99 -4.78 16.00
N LYS A 88 -3.38 -3.91 16.93
CA LYS A 88 -3.36 -2.47 16.71
C LYS A 88 -1.94 -1.99 16.42
N ASN A 89 -0.95 -2.44 17.19
CA ASN A 89 0.45 -2.04 17.01
C ASN A 89 1.02 -2.53 15.68
N ILE A 90 0.73 -3.76 15.28
CA ILE A 90 1.14 -4.32 13.97
C ILE A 90 0.57 -3.46 12.83
N TYR A 91 -0.73 -3.21 12.87
CA TYR A 91 -1.41 -2.43 11.82
C TYR A 91 -0.90 -0.98 11.76
N MET A 92 -0.79 -0.30 12.88
CA MET A 92 -0.34 1.10 12.94
C MET A 92 1.10 1.24 12.46
N LYS A 93 2.00 0.32 12.86
CA LYS A 93 3.38 0.32 12.40
C LYS A 93 3.47 0.17 10.88
N LEU A 94 2.79 -0.81 10.32
CA LEU A 94 2.83 -1.08 8.88
C LEU A 94 2.18 0.03 8.06
N THR A 95 1.09 0.63 8.53
CA THR A 95 0.47 1.76 7.84
C THR A 95 1.36 3.00 7.86
N ALA A 96 2.05 3.27 8.96
CA ALA A 96 3.01 4.36 9.05
C ALA A 96 4.20 4.14 8.09
N GLU A 97 4.76 2.93 8.07
CA GLU A 97 5.83 2.57 7.13
C GLU A 97 5.37 2.67 5.67
N LYS A 98 4.14 2.27 5.37
CA LYS A 98 3.54 2.41 4.03
C LYS A 98 3.46 3.88 3.63
N ASP A 99 2.98 4.73 4.49
CA ASP A 99 2.84 6.16 4.21
C ASP A 99 4.21 6.82 3.98
N ASP A 100 5.21 6.50 4.79
CA ASP A 100 6.59 6.96 4.60
C ASP A 100 7.17 6.49 3.25
N PHE A 101 6.93 5.24 2.89
CA PHE A 101 7.39 4.66 1.63
C PHE A 101 6.73 5.33 0.41
N GLN A 102 5.42 5.60 0.49
CA GLN A 102 4.67 6.36 -0.52
C GLN A 102 5.23 7.77 -0.69
N ASN A 103 5.46 8.47 0.42
CA ASN A 103 6.00 9.82 0.43
C ASN A 103 7.42 9.86 -0.15
N GLN A 104 8.27 8.89 0.19
CA GLN A 104 9.61 8.78 -0.36
C GLN A 104 9.59 8.54 -1.87
N TYR A 105 8.71 7.67 -2.33
CA TYR A 105 8.48 7.41 -3.76
C TYR A 105 8.14 8.69 -4.52
N ASP A 106 7.17 9.45 -4.05
CA ASP A 106 6.80 10.72 -4.65
C ASP A 106 7.93 11.74 -4.63
N LYS A 107 8.61 11.87 -3.51
CA LYS A 107 9.70 12.83 -3.35
C LYS A 107 10.88 12.52 -4.26
N GLU A 108 11.35 11.29 -4.30
CA GLU A 108 12.54 10.91 -5.08
C GLU A 108 12.27 10.90 -6.58
N THR A 109 11.05 10.54 -6.99
CA THR A 109 10.63 10.60 -8.40
C THR A 109 10.19 11.99 -8.83
N ASN A 110 10.11 12.95 -7.92
CA ASN A 110 9.53 14.28 -8.14
C ASN A 110 8.17 14.16 -8.85
N HIS A 111 7.25 13.38 -8.26
CA HIS A 111 5.91 13.10 -8.80
C HIS A 111 5.95 12.62 -10.27
N SER A 112 6.83 11.69 -10.59
CA SER A 112 7.09 11.13 -11.92
C SER A 112 7.99 11.94 -12.86
N ILE A 113 8.35 13.17 -12.53
CA ILE A 113 9.17 14.04 -13.40
C ILE A 113 10.59 13.47 -13.57
N ASN A 114 11.19 12.93 -12.49
CA ASN A 114 12.49 12.30 -12.55
C ASN A 114 12.40 10.87 -13.11
N LYS A 115 12.60 10.73 -14.40
CA LYS A 115 12.42 9.45 -15.13
C LYS A 115 13.41 8.36 -14.71
N GLU A 116 14.64 8.74 -14.39
CA GLU A 116 15.68 7.81 -13.91
C GLU A 116 15.26 7.21 -12.56
N LYS A 117 14.90 8.05 -11.61
CA LYS A 117 14.41 7.62 -10.31
C LYS A 117 13.11 6.83 -10.40
N GLN A 118 12.23 7.20 -11.31
CA GLN A 118 11.01 6.44 -11.57
C GLN A 118 11.33 5.00 -12.00
N ALA A 119 12.28 4.81 -12.89
CA ALA A 119 12.70 3.47 -13.34
C ALA A 119 13.33 2.65 -12.20
N GLU A 120 14.20 3.26 -11.38
CA GLU A 120 14.79 2.62 -10.22
C GLU A 120 13.73 2.17 -9.22
N TRP A 121 12.75 3.03 -8.93
CA TRP A 121 11.67 2.72 -8.00
C TRP A 121 10.74 1.61 -8.50
N LEU A 122 10.39 1.61 -9.79
CA LEU A 122 9.56 0.54 -10.36
C LEU A 122 10.26 -0.81 -10.30
N LYS A 123 11.58 -0.82 -10.50
CA LYS A 123 12.38 -2.04 -10.31
C LYS A 123 12.35 -2.51 -8.85
N LYS A 124 12.61 -1.61 -7.90
CA LYS A 124 12.56 -1.89 -6.46
C LYS A 124 11.19 -2.44 -6.03
N ILE A 125 10.10 -1.81 -6.49
CA ILE A 125 8.73 -2.25 -6.19
C ILE A 125 8.50 -3.68 -6.70
N ARG A 126 8.90 -3.98 -7.94
CA ARG A 126 8.76 -5.35 -8.50
C ARG A 126 9.55 -6.38 -7.72
N GLU A 127 10.76 -6.05 -7.29
CA GLU A 127 11.61 -6.95 -6.49
C GLU A 127 10.98 -7.22 -5.13
N GLU A 128 10.43 -6.20 -4.46
CA GLU A 128 9.72 -6.36 -3.18
C GLU A 128 8.46 -7.23 -3.34
N LEU A 129 7.65 -6.99 -4.38
CA LEU A 129 6.47 -7.81 -4.66
C LEU A 129 6.83 -9.27 -4.90
N LYS A 130 7.91 -9.52 -5.64
CA LYS A 130 8.41 -10.87 -5.89
C LYS A 130 8.88 -11.56 -4.60
N ALA A 131 9.63 -10.84 -3.76
CA ALA A 131 10.13 -11.36 -2.49
C ALA A 131 8.97 -11.74 -1.54
N LEU A 132 7.83 -11.07 -1.63
CA LEU A 132 6.64 -11.29 -0.81
C LEU A 132 5.55 -12.09 -1.51
N ASN A 133 5.86 -12.76 -2.61
CA ASN A 133 4.85 -13.48 -3.41
C ASN A 133 4.14 -14.60 -2.62
N ALA A 134 4.83 -15.25 -1.68
CA ALA A 134 4.23 -16.27 -0.82
C ALA A 134 3.09 -15.74 0.07
N PHE A 135 3.00 -14.42 0.26
CA PHE A 135 2.00 -13.76 1.11
C PHE A 135 0.95 -12.98 0.32
N SER A 136 0.84 -13.24 -0.99
CA SER A 136 -0.13 -12.58 -1.88
C SER A 136 -1.54 -13.17 -1.80
N ASN A 137 -1.74 -14.23 -1.06
CA ASN A 137 -2.99 -15.00 -0.94
C ASN A 137 -3.84 -14.58 0.27
N TYR A 138 -3.94 -13.31 0.52
CA TYR A 138 -4.76 -12.78 1.61
C TYR A 138 -6.20 -12.52 1.18
#